data_30b4e24eae6fdc93962cccea01d4eced
#
_entry.id   30b4e24eae6fdc93962cccea01d4eced
#
_cell.length_a   1.000
_cell.length_b   1.000
_cell.length_c   1.000
_cell.angle_alpha   90.00
_cell.angle_beta   90.00
_cell.angle_gamma   90.00
#
_symmetry.space_group_name_H-M   'P 1'
#
loop_
_entity.id
_entity.type
_entity.pdbx_description
1 polymer ?
#
loop_
_entity_poly.entity_id
_entity_poly.type
_entity_poly.pdbx_seq_one_letter_code
_entity_poly.pdbx_strand_id
1 'polypeptide(L)'
;MAIMMPAADQAVLDRRGEIVTALRAIVPGEGVIDSAAEMQVYESDGLTAYRQPPMVVVLPDTTEQVSQVLKYCFEQGIKVVPRGSGTSLSGGALPLSDGVLLGLGKFKRIREIDFDNRVVVTEPGVTNLAISQAVAHAGFYYAPDPSSQIACSIGGNVAENSGGVHCLKYGMTTNNVLGCEIVLMSGEILRIGGKAAENSGYDLMGIITGSEGLLGVITEITVRILQKPETARALMVGFAEVEAAGECVARIIGAGIIPGGMEMMDKPAIHAAEAFVHAGYPLDVDALLIIELDGPGVEVDELIKRVETIAQGCGSTTCQISTSEAERNLFWAGRKAAFPAVGRISPDYLCMDGTIPRGALPKALARIRDLSEKYQLGVANVFHAGDGNLHPLILYDANKPGEIERAEAFGADILRACVEFGGVLTGEHGVGIEKRDLMPEMFSEVDLNQQQRLKCAFDSQGLLNPGKVFPTLHRCAELGRVHVHGGKLAFPDIPRF
;
A
#
# COMPACT_ATOMS: atom_id res chain seq x y z
N MET A 1 5.68 1.49 21.56
CA MET A 1 6.73 2.56 21.62
C MET A 1 6.13 3.80 20.99
N ALA A 2 6.21 4.98 21.59
CA ALA A 2 5.70 6.19 20.92
C ALA A 2 6.51 6.43 19.63
N ILE A 3 5.83 6.53 18.49
CA ILE A 3 6.48 6.79 17.21
C ILE A 3 7.15 8.17 17.25
N MET A 4 8.48 8.20 17.08
CA MET A 4 9.22 9.44 17.05
C MET A 4 9.27 10.00 15.63
N MET A 5 8.59 11.12 15.41
CA MET A 5 8.72 11.91 14.19
C MET A 5 9.94 12.83 14.28
N PRO A 6 10.50 13.29 13.13
CA PRO A 6 11.57 14.28 13.12
C PRO A 6 11.18 15.50 13.96
N ALA A 7 12.11 16.00 14.77
CA ALA A 7 11.89 17.23 15.50
C ALA A 7 11.63 18.39 14.53
N ALA A 8 10.69 19.26 14.91
CA ALA A 8 10.36 20.44 14.12
C ALA A 8 11.55 21.42 14.10
N ASP A 9 11.85 21.97 12.92
CA ASP A 9 12.83 23.05 12.76
C ASP A 9 12.17 24.40 13.06
N GLN A 10 12.52 24.97 14.22
CA GLN A 10 11.95 26.24 14.64
C GLN A 10 12.30 27.37 13.69
N ALA A 11 13.49 27.37 13.07
CA ALA A 11 13.89 28.38 12.12
C ALA A 11 13.02 28.39 10.84
N VAL A 12 12.50 27.23 10.45
CA VAL A 12 11.52 27.11 9.36
C VAL A 12 10.15 27.65 9.81
N LEU A 13 9.71 27.29 11.01
CA LEU A 13 8.42 27.75 11.56
C LEU A 13 8.38 29.27 11.75
N ASP A 14 9.47 29.88 12.18
CA ASP A 14 9.57 31.32 12.36
C ASP A 14 9.42 32.10 11.02
N ARG A 15 9.72 31.47 9.89
CA ARG A 15 9.56 32.02 8.52
C ARG A 15 8.24 31.61 7.85
N ARG A 16 7.31 30.94 8.55
CA ARG A 16 6.06 30.42 7.96
C ARG A 16 5.31 31.42 7.09
N GLY A 17 5.16 32.69 7.52
CA GLY A 17 4.46 33.72 6.77
C GLY A 17 5.14 34.06 5.43
N GLU A 18 6.45 34.13 5.38
CA GLU A 18 7.27 34.35 4.19
C GLU A 18 7.14 33.14 3.24
N ILE A 19 7.25 31.92 3.76
CA ILE A 19 7.12 30.68 3.02
C ILE A 19 5.75 30.57 2.35
N VAL A 20 4.66 30.83 3.09
CA VAL A 20 3.29 30.81 2.56
C VAL A 20 3.13 31.85 1.43
N THR A 21 3.71 33.04 1.58
CA THR A 21 3.66 34.11 0.55
C THR A 21 4.36 33.63 -0.74
N ALA A 22 5.53 33.03 -0.63
CA ALA A 22 6.29 32.51 -1.77
C ALA A 22 5.54 31.36 -2.46
N LEU A 23 4.98 30.42 -1.69
CA LEU A 23 4.19 29.31 -2.23
C LEU A 23 2.93 29.79 -2.96
N ARG A 24 2.25 30.82 -2.47
CA ARG A 24 1.11 31.47 -3.15
C ARG A 24 1.50 32.14 -4.48
N ALA A 25 2.72 32.62 -4.60
CA ALA A 25 3.22 33.13 -5.87
C ALA A 25 3.44 32.04 -6.92
N ILE A 26 3.81 30.81 -6.48
CA ILE A 26 4.00 29.64 -7.35
C ILE A 26 2.66 28.98 -7.69
N VAL A 27 1.78 28.81 -6.69
CA VAL A 27 0.47 28.16 -6.83
C VAL A 27 -0.60 29.19 -6.42
N PRO A 28 -1.06 30.02 -7.38
CA PRO A 28 -2.00 31.11 -7.10
C PRO A 28 -3.42 30.60 -6.81
N GLY A 29 -4.28 31.51 -6.37
CA GLY A 29 -5.68 31.22 -6.04
C GLY A 29 -5.82 30.44 -4.74
N GLU A 30 -6.66 29.41 -4.74
CA GLU A 30 -6.97 28.56 -3.59
C GLU A 30 -5.99 27.35 -3.46
N GLY A 31 -4.85 27.39 -4.15
CA GLY A 31 -3.89 26.29 -4.17
C GLY A 31 -3.01 26.20 -2.91
N VAL A 32 -3.04 27.19 -2.01
CA VAL A 32 -2.28 27.17 -0.75
C VAL A 32 -3.21 27.37 0.44
N ILE A 33 -3.29 26.34 1.29
CA ILE A 33 -4.14 26.29 2.48
C ILE A 33 -3.23 26.48 3.72
N ASP A 34 -3.46 27.51 4.50
CA ASP A 34 -2.67 27.84 5.68
C ASP A 34 -3.52 28.11 6.94
N SER A 35 -4.85 28.02 6.84
CA SER A 35 -5.73 28.10 8.00
C SER A 35 -5.76 26.77 8.78
N ALA A 36 -5.66 26.85 10.10
CA ALA A 36 -5.63 25.67 10.96
C ALA A 36 -6.88 24.80 10.80
N ALA A 37 -8.06 25.42 10.60
CA ALA A 37 -9.32 24.69 10.45
C ALA A 37 -9.36 23.87 9.14
N GLU A 38 -8.88 24.44 8.02
CA GLU A 38 -8.84 23.74 6.73
C GLU A 38 -7.75 22.67 6.67
N MET A 39 -6.61 22.89 7.34
CA MET A 39 -5.52 21.92 7.40
C MET A 39 -5.87 20.67 8.22
N GLN A 40 -6.90 20.72 9.06
CA GLN A 40 -7.33 19.61 9.92
C GLN A 40 -7.70 18.36 9.14
N VAL A 41 -8.24 18.51 7.91
CA VAL A 41 -8.58 17.37 7.04
C VAL A 41 -7.34 16.65 6.48
N TYR A 42 -6.17 17.21 6.68
CA TYR A 42 -4.89 16.66 6.21
C TYR A 42 -4.00 16.14 7.35
N GLU A 43 -4.43 16.21 8.61
CA GLU A 43 -3.60 15.88 9.78
C GLU A 43 -3.29 14.37 9.93
N SER A 44 -3.99 13.50 9.20
CA SER A 44 -3.77 12.05 9.18
C SER A 44 -3.95 11.48 7.77
N ASP A 45 -3.51 10.26 7.54
CA ASP A 45 -3.91 9.43 6.41
C ASP A 45 -4.93 8.36 6.86
N GLY A 46 -5.03 7.21 6.18
CA GLY A 46 -5.92 6.12 6.58
C GLY A 46 -5.55 5.47 7.91
N LEU A 47 -4.30 5.62 8.38
CA LEU A 47 -3.87 5.22 9.72
C LEU A 47 -4.22 6.33 10.72
N THR A 48 -5.48 6.38 11.13
CA THR A 48 -6.05 7.45 11.95
C THR A 48 -5.56 7.48 13.41
N ALA A 49 -4.79 6.48 13.82
CA ALA A 49 -4.17 6.42 15.14
C ALA A 49 -3.15 7.56 15.37
N TYR A 50 -2.57 8.10 14.29
CA TYR A 50 -1.58 9.18 14.37
C TYR A 50 -2.08 10.43 13.67
N ARG A 51 -1.84 11.58 14.30
CA ARG A 51 -2.24 12.89 13.80
C ARG A 51 -1.12 13.90 13.95
N GLN A 52 -0.85 14.62 12.87
CA GLN A 52 0.14 15.69 12.83
C GLN A 52 -0.32 16.76 11.84
N PRO A 53 -0.70 17.97 12.27
CA PRO A 53 -1.03 19.03 11.33
C PRO A 53 0.21 19.45 10.53
N PRO A 54 0.08 19.72 9.20
CA PRO A 54 1.18 20.26 8.41
C PRO A 54 1.42 21.75 8.73
N MET A 55 2.59 22.28 8.36
CA MET A 55 2.84 23.73 8.40
C MET A 55 1.95 24.48 7.40
N VAL A 56 1.80 23.93 6.20
CA VAL A 56 1.00 24.46 5.10
C VAL A 56 0.67 23.34 4.12
N VAL A 57 -0.49 23.42 3.46
CA VAL A 57 -0.87 22.50 2.37
C VAL A 57 -0.77 23.25 1.04
N VAL A 58 -0.18 22.58 0.03
CA VAL A 58 -0.07 23.11 -1.33
C VAL A 58 -0.70 22.14 -2.30
N LEU A 59 -1.61 22.61 -3.14
CA LEU A 59 -2.39 21.85 -4.11
C LEU A 59 -2.09 22.37 -5.54
N PRO A 60 -0.98 21.96 -6.16
CA PRO A 60 -0.61 22.38 -7.52
C PRO A 60 -1.56 21.79 -8.56
N ASP A 61 -1.64 22.45 -9.71
CA ASP A 61 -2.45 22.06 -10.88
C ASP A 61 -1.60 21.47 -12.02
N THR A 62 -0.27 21.73 -12.03
CA THR A 62 0.63 21.32 -13.11
C THR A 62 1.95 20.77 -12.59
N THR A 63 2.64 19.97 -13.42
CA THR A 63 3.99 19.45 -13.13
C THR A 63 4.99 20.58 -12.90
N GLU A 64 4.87 21.71 -13.64
CA GLU A 64 5.73 22.87 -13.50
C GLU A 64 5.57 23.53 -12.12
N GLN A 65 4.35 23.61 -11.60
CA GLN A 65 4.11 24.10 -10.23
C GLN A 65 4.71 23.15 -9.19
N VAL A 66 4.56 21.84 -9.37
CA VAL A 66 5.23 20.84 -8.50
C VAL A 66 6.74 21.06 -8.51
N SER A 67 7.34 21.20 -9.70
CA SER A 67 8.77 21.47 -9.87
C SER A 67 9.22 22.74 -9.15
N GLN A 68 8.48 23.82 -9.30
CA GLN A 68 8.81 25.11 -8.65
C GLN A 68 8.65 25.05 -7.12
N VAL A 69 7.61 24.36 -6.61
CA VAL A 69 7.41 24.17 -5.17
C VAL A 69 8.55 23.36 -4.57
N LEU A 70 8.91 22.22 -5.18
CA LEU A 70 9.98 21.37 -4.69
C LEU A 70 11.32 22.09 -4.74
N LYS A 71 11.64 22.77 -5.85
CA LYS A 71 12.86 23.59 -5.98
C LYS A 71 12.94 24.65 -4.89
N TYR A 72 11.87 25.41 -4.66
CA TYR A 72 11.81 26.40 -3.60
C TYR A 72 12.07 25.76 -2.23
N CYS A 73 11.39 24.66 -1.92
CA CYS A 73 11.58 23.95 -0.66
C CYS A 73 13.01 23.43 -0.50
N PHE A 74 13.60 22.89 -1.57
CA PHE A 74 14.99 22.42 -1.59
C PHE A 74 15.98 23.55 -1.29
N GLU A 75 15.84 24.70 -1.95
CA GLU A 75 16.70 25.88 -1.76
C GLU A 75 16.54 26.51 -0.35
N GLN A 76 15.36 26.37 0.25
CA GLN A 76 15.06 26.91 1.58
C GLN A 76 15.22 25.92 2.74
N GLY A 77 15.57 24.65 2.45
CA GLY A 77 15.72 23.59 3.45
C GLY A 77 14.40 23.17 4.09
N ILE A 78 13.28 23.25 3.36
CA ILE A 78 11.93 22.96 3.86
C ILE A 78 11.56 21.53 3.51
N LYS A 79 11.08 20.77 4.50
CA LYS A 79 10.60 19.40 4.33
C LYS A 79 9.30 19.38 3.51
N VAL A 80 9.15 18.34 2.66
CA VAL A 80 7.93 18.15 1.85
C VAL A 80 7.41 16.72 2.06
N VAL A 81 6.11 16.60 2.28
CA VAL A 81 5.39 15.33 2.32
C VAL A 81 4.44 15.27 1.13
N PRO A 82 4.69 14.43 0.12
CA PRO A 82 3.75 14.23 -0.98
C PRO A 82 2.53 13.45 -0.52
N ARG A 83 1.34 13.78 -1.06
CA ARG A 83 0.10 13.11 -0.71
C ARG A 83 -0.79 12.93 -1.93
N GLY A 84 -1.22 11.70 -2.17
CA GLY A 84 -2.32 11.37 -3.08
C GLY A 84 -3.67 11.56 -2.41
N SER A 85 -4.50 10.51 -2.36
CA SER A 85 -5.79 10.52 -1.67
C SER A 85 -5.70 10.37 -0.14
N GLY A 86 -4.54 10.00 0.39
CA GLY A 86 -4.35 9.80 1.84
C GLY A 86 -5.06 8.55 2.38
N THR A 87 -5.21 7.51 1.56
CA THR A 87 -5.83 6.24 1.94
C THR A 87 -4.83 5.21 2.48
N SER A 88 -3.53 5.53 2.54
CA SER A 88 -2.49 4.67 3.10
C SER A 88 -2.77 4.30 4.56
N LEU A 89 -2.47 3.05 4.93
CA LEU A 89 -2.66 2.51 6.29
C LEU A 89 -1.35 2.38 7.06
N SER A 90 -0.25 2.94 6.55
CA SER A 90 1.08 2.87 7.19
C SER A 90 1.58 4.20 7.77
N GLY A 91 0.84 5.30 7.57
CA GLY A 91 1.29 6.64 7.95
C GLY A 91 2.32 7.23 6.96
N GLY A 92 2.41 6.69 5.74
CA GLY A 92 3.33 7.17 4.69
C GLY A 92 3.07 8.62 4.27
N ALA A 93 1.81 9.07 4.32
CA ALA A 93 1.41 10.44 4.01
C ALA A 93 1.16 11.32 5.25
N LEU A 94 1.58 10.89 6.45
CA LEU A 94 1.46 11.69 7.67
C LEU A 94 2.31 12.96 7.57
N PRO A 95 1.73 14.16 7.75
CA PRO A 95 2.45 15.43 7.62
C PRO A 95 3.56 15.63 8.65
N LEU A 96 4.32 16.70 8.44
CA LEU A 96 5.31 17.23 9.39
C LEU A 96 4.90 18.66 9.79
N SER A 97 5.03 18.99 11.08
CA SER A 97 4.62 20.31 11.60
C SER A 97 5.41 21.48 11.05
N ASP A 98 6.61 21.22 10.54
CA ASP A 98 7.52 22.18 9.89
C ASP A 98 7.67 21.89 8.39
N GLY A 99 6.75 21.11 7.81
CA GLY A 99 6.80 20.71 6.41
C GLY A 99 5.62 21.19 5.58
N VAL A 100 5.84 21.22 4.28
CA VAL A 100 4.81 21.42 3.25
C VAL A 100 4.15 20.07 2.96
N LEU A 101 2.83 19.99 3.07
CA LEU A 101 2.07 18.88 2.51
C LEU A 101 1.74 19.20 1.05
N LEU A 102 2.28 18.44 0.12
CA LEU A 102 2.08 18.61 -1.31
C LEU A 102 1.01 17.64 -1.81
N GLY A 103 -0.22 18.13 -1.95
CA GLY A 103 -1.38 17.31 -2.34
C GLY A 103 -1.59 17.29 -3.86
N LEU A 104 -1.71 16.09 -4.45
CA LEU A 104 -1.87 15.89 -5.89
C LEU A 104 -3.33 15.67 -6.31
N GLY A 105 -4.28 15.97 -5.45
CA GLY A 105 -5.71 15.71 -5.67
C GLY A 105 -6.33 16.47 -6.85
N LYS A 106 -5.68 17.50 -7.40
CA LYS A 106 -6.13 18.23 -8.59
C LYS A 106 -5.69 17.58 -9.91
N PHE A 107 -4.73 16.67 -9.90
CA PHE A 107 -4.23 15.94 -11.07
C PHE A 107 -5.19 14.79 -11.43
N LYS A 108 -6.33 15.09 -12.08
CA LYS A 108 -7.43 14.13 -12.29
C LYS A 108 -7.71 13.79 -13.77
N ARG A 109 -6.79 14.07 -14.68
CA ARG A 109 -7.02 13.84 -16.10
C ARG A 109 -6.44 12.50 -16.54
N ILE A 110 -7.24 11.72 -17.28
CA ILE A 110 -6.75 10.66 -18.17
C ILE A 110 -6.31 11.37 -19.44
N ARG A 111 -5.01 11.37 -19.71
CA ARG A 111 -4.40 12.13 -20.82
C ARG A 111 -4.53 11.41 -22.15
N GLU A 112 -4.40 10.09 -22.13
CA GLU A 112 -4.46 9.26 -23.32
C GLU A 112 -4.99 7.86 -22.99
N ILE A 113 -5.77 7.30 -23.90
CA ILE A 113 -6.16 5.88 -23.92
C ILE A 113 -5.72 5.33 -25.27
N ASP A 114 -4.79 4.37 -25.26
CA ASP A 114 -4.21 3.76 -26.45
C ASP A 114 -4.52 2.26 -26.43
N PHE A 115 -5.59 1.87 -27.12
CA PHE A 115 -6.04 0.48 -27.16
C PHE A 115 -5.12 -0.42 -27.99
N ASP A 116 -4.42 0.12 -28.99
CA ASP A 116 -3.51 -0.65 -29.84
C ASP A 116 -2.30 -1.12 -29.03
N ASN A 117 -1.76 -0.23 -28.18
CA ASN A 117 -0.68 -0.55 -27.26
C ASN A 117 -1.16 -1.06 -25.88
N ARG A 118 -2.48 -1.08 -25.64
CA ARG A 118 -3.11 -1.49 -24.37
C ARG A 118 -2.57 -0.72 -23.16
N VAL A 119 -2.52 0.59 -23.28
CA VAL A 119 -2.04 1.47 -22.22
C VAL A 119 -2.97 2.66 -21.97
N VAL A 120 -2.91 3.19 -20.76
CA VAL A 120 -3.53 4.46 -20.38
C VAL A 120 -2.47 5.35 -19.79
N VAL A 121 -2.39 6.59 -20.25
CA VAL A 121 -1.55 7.65 -19.67
C VAL A 121 -2.45 8.54 -18.83
N THR A 122 -2.12 8.69 -17.56
CA THR A 122 -2.98 9.35 -16.56
C THR A 122 -2.20 10.19 -15.58
N GLU A 123 -2.88 11.16 -14.99
CA GLU A 123 -2.36 11.95 -13.88
C GLU A 123 -2.51 11.19 -12.54
N PRO A 124 -1.64 11.45 -11.55
CA PRO A 124 -1.56 10.67 -10.32
C PRO A 124 -2.78 10.75 -9.39
N GLY A 125 -3.59 11.77 -9.48
CA GLY A 125 -4.81 11.96 -8.67
C GLY A 125 -6.06 11.26 -9.25
N VAL A 126 -5.97 10.61 -10.41
CA VAL A 126 -7.05 9.77 -10.95
C VAL A 126 -7.22 8.57 -10.04
N THR A 127 -8.49 8.22 -9.69
CA THR A 127 -8.74 7.05 -8.86
C THR A 127 -8.47 5.76 -9.64
N ASN A 128 -8.04 4.72 -8.94
CA ASN A 128 -7.77 3.41 -9.52
C ASN A 128 -8.98 2.91 -10.36
N LEU A 129 -10.17 2.92 -9.78
CA LEU A 129 -11.40 2.48 -10.44
C LEU A 129 -11.74 3.31 -11.68
N ALA A 130 -11.45 4.61 -11.70
CA ALA A 130 -11.77 5.49 -12.83
C ALA A 130 -11.02 5.07 -14.10
N ILE A 131 -9.82 4.49 -13.98
CA ILE A 131 -9.07 3.96 -15.13
C ILE A 131 -9.84 2.80 -15.77
N SER A 132 -10.28 1.82 -14.96
CA SER A 132 -11.09 0.70 -15.43
C SER A 132 -12.41 1.15 -16.05
N GLN A 133 -13.09 2.13 -15.45
CA GLN A 133 -14.33 2.70 -15.96
C GLN A 133 -14.15 3.37 -17.33
N ALA A 134 -13.05 4.11 -17.50
CA ALA A 134 -12.75 4.81 -18.76
C ALA A 134 -12.57 3.86 -19.96
N VAL A 135 -12.05 2.64 -19.73
CA VAL A 135 -11.74 1.66 -20.80
C VAL A 135 -12.78 0.53 -20.89
N ALA A 136 -13.76 0.46 -19.97
CA ALA A 136 -14.73 -0.62 -19.88
C ALA A 136 -15.59 -0.78 -21.14
N HIS A 137 -15.92 0.34 -21.85
CA HIS A 137 -16.72 0.34 -23.06
C HIS A 137 -16.04 -0.42 -24.23
N ALA A 138 -14.72 -0.57 -24.20
CA ALA A 138 -13.94 -1.33 -25.19
C ALA A 138 -13.57 -2.75 -24.70
N GLY A 139 -14.12 -3.19 -23.54
CA GLY A 139 -13.85 -4.52 -22.99
C GLY A 139 -12.51 -4.65 -22.28
N PHE A 140 -11.92 -3.52 -21.83
CA PHE A 140 -10.67 -3.51 -21.07
C PHE A 140 -10.88 -3.13 -19.61
N TYR A 141 -9.84 -3.33 -18.78
CA TYR A 141 -9.78 -2.93 -17.38
C TYR A 141 -8.33 -2.78 -16.91
N TYR A 142 -8.12 -2.08 -15.78
CA TYR A 142 -6.87 -2.03 -15.04
C TYR A 142 -6.92 -3.10 -13.94
N ALA A 143 -5.94 -4.01 -13.92
CA ALA A 143 -6.04 -5.23 -13.14
C ALA A 143 -5.82 -5.05 -11.62
N PRO A 144 -4.81 -4.29 -11.13
CA PRO A 144 -4.67 -4.07 -9.68
C PRO A 144 -5.89 -3.37 -9.11
N ASP A 145 -6.56 -4.01 -8.14
CA ASP A 145 -7.86 -3.57 -7.61
C ASP A 145 -7.88 -3.54 -6.08
N PRO A 146 -7.10 -2.64 -5.45
CA PRO A 146 -7.13 -2.51 -3.99
C PRO A 146 -8.55 -2.26 -3.48
N SER A 147 -8.86 -2.72 -2.27
CA SER A 147 -10.19 -2.54 -1.67
C SER A 147 -10.64 -1.07 -1.64
N SER A 148 -9.68 -0.15 -1.59
CA SER A 148 -9.90 1.31 -1.64
C SER A 148 -9.99 1.89 -3.05
N GLN A 149 -10.10 1.09 -4.12
CA GLN A 149 -10.04 1.54 -5.53
C GLN A 149 -10.98 2.68 -5.91
N ILE A 150 -12.09 2.85 -5.20
CA ILE A 150 -13.04 3.95 -5.38
C ILE A 150 -12.49 5.31 -4.91
N ALA A 151 -11.50 5.30 -4.03
CA ALA A 151 -10.96 6.49 -3.36
C ALA A 151 -9.44 6.65 -3.55
N CYS A 152 -8.67 5.56 -3.57
CA CYS A 152 -7.22 5.63 -3.73
C CYS A 152 -6.83 6.17 -5.11
N SER A 153 -5.76 6.95 -5.17
CA SER A 153 -5.23 7.52 -6.39
C SER A 153 -4.15 6.63 -7.01
N ILE A 154 -4.05 6.62 -8.33
CA ILE A 154 -3.04 5.80 -9.03
C ILE A 154 -1.61 6.22 -8.67
N GLY A 155 -1.35 7.49 -8.38
CA GLY A 155 -0.04 7.94 -7.89
C GLY A 155 0.30 7.36 -6.52
N GLY A 156 -0.70 7.23 -5.63
CA GLY A 156 -0.55 6.53 -4.36
C GLY A 156 -0.32 5.03 -4.57
N ASN A 157 -1.05 4.40 -5.51
CA ASN A 157 -0.82 2.99 -5.83
C ASN A 157 0.61 2.71 -6.31
N VAL A 158 1.19 3.60 -7.13
CA VAL A 158 2.60 3.48 -7.55
C VAL A 158 3.54 3.71 -6.36
N ALA A 159 3.29 4.73 -5.54
CA ALA A 159 4.14 5.04 -4.40
C ALA A 159 4.20 3.90 -3.36
N GLU A 160 3.09 3.19 -3.12
CA GLU A 160 3.00 2.08 -2.15
C GLU A 160 3.21 0.70 -2.80
N ASN A 161 3.23 0.59 -4.13
CA ASN A 161 3.11 -0.67 -4.85
C ASN A 161 1.85 -1.44 -4.46
N SER A 162 0.71 -0.77 -4.47
CA SER A 162 -0.56 -1.33 -4.00
C SER A 162 -0.94 -2.61 -4.75
N GLY A 163 -1.54 -3.53 -4.02
CA GLY A 163 -2.05 -4.80 -4.50
C GLY A 163 -3.57 -4.82 -4.67
N GLY A 164 -4.17 -5.94 -4.31
CA GLY A 164 -5.61 -6.20 -4.36
C GLY A 164 -5.92 -7.67 -4.66
N VAL A 165 -7.21 -7.97 -4.78
CA VAL A 165 -7.72 -9.35 -4.95
C VAL A 165 -7.13 -10.07 -6.15
N HIS A 166 -6.99 -9.37 -7.29
CA HIS A 166 -6.58 -9.97 -8.56
C HIS A 166 -5.05 -9.99 -8.79
N CYS A 167 -4.26 -9.53 -7.81
CA CYS A 167 -2.82 -9.50 -7.90
C CYS A 167 -2.17 -10.88 -7.99
N LEU A 168 -2.80 -11.91 -7.41
CA LEU A 168 -2.35 -13.29 -7.52
C LEU A 168 -2.08 -13.72 -8.97
N LYS A 169 -2.97 -13.38 -9.90
CA LYS A 169 -2.88 -13.75 -11.32
C LYS A 169 -2.26 -12.68 -12.18
N TYR A 170 -2.61 -11.43 -11.94
CA TYR A 170 -2.30 -10.31 -12.83
C TYR A 170 -1.17 -9.41 -12.34
N GLY A 171 -0.64 -9.70 -11.15
CA GLY A 171 0.45 -8.93 -10.53
C GLY A 171 -0.02 -7.66 -9.84
N MET A 172 0.86 -7.10 -9.04
CA MET A 172 0.70 -5.87 -8.31
C MET A 172 0.87 -4.64 -9.23
N THR A 173 0.83 -3.46 -8.66
CA THR A 173 1.06 -2.20 -9.39
C THR A 173 2.38 -2.24 -10.16
N THR A 174 3.47 -2.72 -9.57
CA THR A 174 4.80 -2.84 -10.22
C THR A 174 4.76 -3.63 -11.53
N ASN A 175 3.89 -4.63 -11.64
CA ASN A 175 3.75 -5.46 -12.85
C ASN A 175 2.87 -4.80 -13.93
N ASN A 176 2.20 -3.71 -13.61
CA ASN A 176 1.19 -3.07 -14.44
C ASN A 176 1.50 -1.60 -14.78
N VAL A 177 2.60 -1.03 -14.23
CA VAL A 177 3.11 0.30 -14.57
C VAL A 177 4.25 0.17 -15.57
N LEU A 178 4.17 0.92 -16.69
CA LEU A 178 5.15 0.89 -17.76
C LEU A 178 6.03 2.14 -17.79
N GLY A 179 5.58 3.23 -17.19
CA GLY A 179 6.34 4.47 -17.14
C GLY A 179 5.74 5.49 -16.20
N CYS A 180 6.56 6.45 -15.82
CA CYS A 180 6.10 7.60 -15.05
C CYS A 180 6.94 8.86 -15.34
N GLU A 181 6.34 10.02 -15.06
CA GLU A 181 7.03 11.28 -14.88
C GLU A 181 7.09 11.57 -13.38
N ILE A 182 8.27 11.87 -12.87
CA ILE A 182 8.46 12.27 -11.47
C ILE A 182 9.20 13.60 -11.40
N VAL A 183 8.97 14.34 -10.33
CA VAL A 183 9.73 15.54 -10.00
C VAL A 183 10.58 15.24 -8.78
N LEU A 184 11.90 15.41 -8.93
CA LEU A 184 12.87 15.24 -7.84
C LEU A 184 12.77 16.41 -6.84
N MET A 185 13.30 16.22 -5.64
CA MET A 185 13.31 17.29 -4.63
C MET A 185 14.01 18.58 -5.09
N SER A 186 15.00 18.45 -6.01
CA SER A 186 15.68 19.59 -6.66
C SER A 186 14.80 20.40 -7.62
N GLY A 187 13.60 19.89 -7.97
CA GLY A 187 12.70 20.42 -8.98
C GLY A 187 12.95 19.89 -10.39
N GLU A 188 13.94 19.02 -10.60
CA GLU A 188 14.19 18.40 -11.91
C GLU A 188 13.09 17.39 -12.24
N ILE A 189 12.67 17.38 -13.52
CA ILE A 189 11.64 16.47 -14.03
C ILE A 189 12.33 15.30 -14.72
N LEU A 190 12.03 14.10 -14.26
CA LEU A 190 12.57 12.86 -14.80
C LEU A 190 11.45 12.03 -15.42
N ARG A 191 11.67 11.49 -16.61
CA ARG A 191 10.78 10.56 -17.31
C ARG A 191 11.40 9.18 -17.35
N ILE A 192 10.66 8.19 -16.90
CA ILE A 192 11.09 6.80 -16.77
C ILE A 192 10.10 5.93 -17.53
N GLY A 193 10.61 5.01 -18.36
CA GLY A 193 9.77 4.11 -19.15
C GLY A 193 8.90 4.83 -20.17
N GLY A 194 7.73 4.29 -20.45
CA GLY A 194 6.78 4.79 -21.44
C GLY A 194 5.83 3.70 -21.92
N LYS A 195 5.36 3.78 -23.17
CA LYS A 195 4.44 2.78 -23.73
C LYS A 195 5.10 1.46 -24.11
N ALA A 196 6.42 1.42 -24.24
CA ALA A 196 7.16 0.19 -24.50
C ALA A 196 7.21 -0.69 -23.25
N ALA A 197 7.15 -2.00 -23.43
CA ALA A 197 7.16 -2.97 -22.33
C ALA A 197 8.52 -3.09 -21.62
N GLU A 198 9.59 -2.62 -22.24
CA GLU A 198 10.95 -2.72 -21.72
C GLU A 198 11.59 -1.33 -21.58
N ASN A 199 12.35 -1.16 -20.52
CA ASN A 199 13.15 0.04 -20.25
C ASN A 199 14.61 -0.18 -20.64
N SER A 200 15.26 0.84 -21.19
CA SER A 200 16.70 0.84 -21.42
C SER A 200 17.45 1.26 -20.16
N GLY A 201 18.56 0.57 -19.84
CA GLY A 201 19.39 0.88 -18.68
C GLY A 201 18.92 0.21 -17.39
N TYR A 202 19.16 0.85 -16.24
CA TYR A 202 18.70 0.36 -14.94
C TYR A 202 17.18 0.45 -14.81
N ASP A 203 16.58 -0.51 -14.11
CA ASP A 203 15.14 -0.51 -13.81
C ASP A 203 14.79 0.54 -12.75
N LEU A 204 14.69 1.79 -13.19
CA LEU A 204 14.24 2.88 -12.32
C LEU A 204 12.75 2.80 -11.99
N MET A 205 11.93 2.14 -12.82
CA MET A 205 10.51 1.91 -12.49
C MET A 205 10.35 1.04 -11.25
N GLY A 206 11.12 -0.06 -11.16
CA GLY A 206 11.13 -0.92 -9.99
C GLY A 206 11.64 -0.23 -8.73
N ILE A 207 12.50 0.81 -8.88
CA ILE A 207 12.98 1.62 -7.76
C ILE A 207 11.93 2.64 -7.29
N ILE A 208 11.21 3.27 -8.22
CA ILE A 208 10.20 4.30 -7.92
C ILE A 208 8.91 3.68 -7.39
N THR A 209 8.50 2.52 -7.94
CA THR A 209 7.30 1.81 -7.47
C THR A 209 7.56 1.24 -6.06
N GLY A 210 6.72 1.61 -5.10
CA GLY A 210 6.90 1.25 -3.69
C GLY A 210 7.92 2.13 -2.94
N SER A 211 8.30 3.30 -3.50
CA SER A 211 9.23 4.24 -2.84
C SER A 211 8.58 5.13 -1.78
N GLU A 212 7.29 5.01 -1.55
CA GLU A 212 6.51 5.73 -0.52
C GLU A 212 6.71 7.27 -0.57
N GLY A 213 6.90 7.82 -1.79
CA GLY A 213 7.13 9.25 -1.97
C GLY A 213 8.49 9.76 -1.48
N LEU A 214 9.45 8.87 -1.19
CA LEU A 214 10.78 9.27 -0.71
C LEU A 214 11.74 9.67 -1.84
N LEU A 215 11.52 9.20 -3.08
CA LEU A 215 12.47 9.38 -4.18
C LEU A 215 12.06 10.46 -5.20
N GLY A 216 10.78 10.82 -5.21
CA GLY A 216 10.24 11.83 -6.12
C GLY A 216 8.74 11.96 -6.00
N VAL A 217 8.18 13.01 -6.59
CA VAL A 217 6.74 13.26 -6.66
C VAL A 217 6.25 12.87 -8.06
N ILE A 218 5.34 11.91 -8.15
CA ILE A 218 4.81 11.40 -9.41
C ILE A 218 3.79 12.38 -9.97
N THR A 219 3.91 12.75 -11.25
CA THR A 219 3.03 13.71 -11.94
C THR A 219 2.33 13.14 -13.17
N GLU A 220 2.83 12.02 -13.74
CA GLU A 220 2.19 11.28 -14.83
C GLU A 220 2.54 9.79 -14.71
N ILE A 221 1.61 8.92 -15.11
CA ILE A 221 1.78 7.47 -15.03
C ILE A 221 1.26 6.83 -16.32
N THR A 222 2.01 5.88 -16.88
CA THR A 222 1.57 5.00 -17.95
C THR A 222 1.30 3.62 -17.37
N VAL A 223 0.05 3.18 -17.43
CA VAL A 223 -0.37 1.86 -16.94
C VAL A 223 -0.80 0.95 -18.09
N ARG A 224 -0.57 -0.35 -17.90
CA ARG A 224 -1.05 -1.40 -18.80
C ARG A 224 -2.52 -1.69 -18.50
N ILE A 225 -3.35 -1.84 -19.52
CA ILE A 225 -4.72 -2.34 -19.42
C ILE A 225 -4.85 -3.72 -20.04
N LEU A 226 -5.70 -4.55 -19.45
CA LEU A 226 -5.95 -5.92 -19.88
C LEU A 226 -7.34 -6.04 -20.48
N GLN A 227 -7.50 -6.96 -21.43
CA GLN A 227 -8.81 -7.34 -21.93
C GLN A 227 -9.54 -8.15 -20.85
N LYS A 228 -10.83 -7.88 -20.64
CA LYS A 228 -11.66 -8.65 -19.72
C LYS A 228 -11.68 -10.13 -20.13
N PRO A 229 -11.58 -11.05 -19.16
CA PRO A 229 -11.68 -12.47 -19.46
C PRO A 229 -13.06 -12.81 -20.05
N GLU A 230 -13.13 -13.88 -20.87
CA GLU A 230 -14.36 -14.35 -21.48
C GLU A 230 -15.40 -14.71 -20.43
N THR A 231 -14.96 -15.38 -19.35
CA THR A 231 -15.80 -15.76 -18.22
C THR A 231 -15.03 -15.63 -16.91
N ALA A 232 -15.78 -15.42 -15.83
CA ALA A 232 -15.27 -15.49 -14.46
C ALA A 232 -16.32 -16.12 -13.55
N ARG A 233 -15.93 -17.09 -12.72
CA ARG A 233 -16.80 -17.76 -11.76
C ARG A 233 -16.13 -17.85 -10.41
N ALA A 234 -16.88 -17.66 -9.35
CA ALA A 234 -16.39 -17.75 -7.98
C ALA A 234 -16.93 -18.99 -7.27
N LEU A 235 -16.07 -19.59 -6.47
CA LEU A 235 -16.44 -20.64 -5.49
C LEU A 235 -16.38 -20.01 -4.09
N MET A 236 -17.38 -20.31 -3.29
CA MET A 236 -17.44 -19.99 -1.86
C MET A 236 -17.34 -21.30 -1.09
N VAL A 237 -16.25 -21.50 -0.35
CA VAL A 237 -15.90 -22.79 0.26
C VAL A 237 -15.70 -22.61 1.76
N GLY A 238 -16.50 -23.29 2.57
CA GLY A 238 -16.47 -23.25 4.02
C GLY A 238 -15.70 -24.40 4.65
N PHE A 239 -15.01 -24.13 5.76
CA PHE A 239 -14.23 -25.10 6.52
C PHE A 239 -14.54 -24.99 8.02
N ALA A 240 -14.57 -26.15 8.69
CA ALA A 240 -14.74 -26.23 10.14
C ALA A 240 -13.48 -25.84 10.92
N GLU A 241 -12.32 -25.77 10.25
CA GLU A 241 -11.04 -25.41 10.86
C GLU A 241 -10.29 -24.44 9.95
N VAL A 242 -9.70 -23.41 10.56
CA VAL A 242 -8.97 -22.32 9.82
C VAL A 242 -7.75 -22.88 9.11
N GLU A 243 -7.04 -23.83 9.74
CA GLU A 243 -5.86 -24.47 9.21
C GLU A 243 -6.16 -25.32 7.94
N ALA A 244 -7.35 -25.93 7.88
CA ALA A 244 -7.80 -26.69 6.70
C ALA A 244 -8.02 -25.78 5.47
N ALA A 245 -8.52 -24.57 5.67
CA ALA A 245 -8.62 -23.57 4.62
C ALA A 245 -7.22 -23.16 4.10
N GLY A 246 -6.26 -22.92 5.00
CA GLY A 246 -4.88 -22.62 4.63
C GLY A 246 -4.19 -23.75 3.86
N GLU A 247 -4.44 -25.00 4.24
CA GLU A 247 -3.95 -26.19 3.51
C GLU A 247 -4.57 -26.26 2.10
N CYS A 248 -5.87 -25.95 1.97
CA CYS A 248 -6.56 -25.92 0.68
C CYS A 248 -5.92 -24.89 -0.26
N VAL A 249 -5.62 -23.68 0.23
CA VAL A 249 -4.90 -22.65 -0.53
C VAL A 249 -3.57 -23.18 -1.05
N ALA A 250 -2.74 -23.76 -0.17
CA ALA A 250 -1.43 -24.30 -0.55
C ALA A 250 -1.55 -25.41 -1.61
N ARG A 251 -2.54 -26.30 -1.49
CA ARG A 251 -2.77 -27.40 -2.46
C ARG A 251 -3.27 -26.91 -3.82
N ILE A 252 -4.16 -25.92 -3.87
CA ILE A 252 -4.63 -25.30 -5.12
C ILE A 252 -3.43 -24.75 -5.90
N ILE A 253 -2.61 -23.91 -5.23
CA ILE A 253 -1.43 -23.33 -5.87
C ILE A 253 -0.41 -24.42 -6.25
N GLY A 254 -0.16 -25.39 -5.36
CA GLY A 254 0.74 -26.51 -5.61
C GLY A 254 0.30 -27.43 -6.77
N ALA A 255 -1.00 -27.46 -7.09
CA ALA A 255 -1.55 -28.15 -8.26
C ALA A 255 -1.38 -27.37 -9.58
N GLY A 256 -0.71 -26.21 -9.55
CA GLY A 256 -0.50 -25.33 -10.71
C GLY A 256 -1.74 -24.52 -11.11
N ILE A 257 -2.73 -24.41 -10.22
CA ILE A 257 -3.93 -23.59 -10.45
C ILE A 257 -3.65 -22.19 -9.89
N ILE A 258 -3.74 -21.18 -10.76
CA ILE A 258 -3.59 -19.77 -10.39
C ILE A 258 -4.96 -19.09 -10.55
N PRO A 259 -5.76 -18.96 -9.49
CA PRO A 259 -7.03 -18.26 -9.51
C PRO A 259 -6.87 -16.76 -9.88
N GLY A 260 -7.91 -16.15 -10.42
CA GLY A 260 -7.99 -14.70 -10.59
C GLY A 260 -7.87 -13.98 -9.24
N GLY A 261 -8.51 -14.54 -8.21
CA GLY A 261 -8.40 -14.11 -6.82
C GLY A 261 -8.67 -15.26 -5.86
N MET A 262 -8.04 -15.25 -4.69
CA MET A 262 -8.29 -16.25 -3.65
C MET A 262 -8.15 -15.60 -2.26
N GLU A 263 -9.29 -15.40 -1.62
CA GLU A 263 -9.44 -14.65 -0.40
C GLU A 263 -9.92 -15.54 0.74
N MET A 264 -9.50 -15.21 1.95
CA MET A 264 -9.89 -15.94 3.16
C MET A 264 -10.46 -14.99 4.21
N MET A 265 -11.49 -15.46 4.91
CA MET A 265 -12.02 -14.83 6.13
C MET A 265 -12.17 -15.88 7.22
N ASP A 266 -11.89 -15.49 8.47
CA ASP A 266 -12.20 -16.30 9.66
C ASP A 266 -13.61 -16.00 10.19
N LYS A 267 -14.05 -16.79 11.18
CA LYS A 267 -15.40 -16.69 11.74
C LYS A 267 -15.80 -15.27 12.22
N PRO A 268 -14.97 -14.51 12.95
CA PRO A 268 -15.31 -13.13 13.32
C PRO A 268 -15.56 -12.24 12.09
N ALA A 269 -14.71 -12.34 11.07
CA ALA A 269 -14.85 -11.57 9.85
C ALA A 269 -16.08 -12.00 9.02
N ILE A 270 -16.36 -13.31 8.91
CA ILE A 270 -17.54 -13.87 8.24
C ILE A 270 -18.81 -13.32 8.87
N HIS A 271 -18.93 -13.40 10.19
CA HIS A 271 -20.13 -12.92 10.91
C HIS A 271 -20.33 -11.41 10.76
N ALA A 272 -19.24 -10.62 10.85
CA ALA A 272 -19.32 -9.18 10.65
C ALA A 272 -19.76 -8.83 9.21
N ALA A 273 -19.13 -9.46 8.21
CA ALA A 273 -19.45 -9.22 6.80
C ALA A 273 -20.88 -9.63 6.45
N GLU A 274 -21.36 -10.80 6.90
CA GLU A 274 -22.71 -11.27 6.67
C GLU A 274 -23.76 -10.36 7.32
N ALA A 275 -23.53 -9.93 8.56
CA ALA A 275 -24.42 -8.98 9.23
C ALA A 275 -24.47 -7.61 8.56
N PHE A 276 -23.47 -7.26 7.75
CA PHE A 276 -23.38 -5.98 7.06
C PHE A 276 -23.95 -6.00 5.64
N VAL A 277 -23.69 -7.07 4.87
CA VAL A 277 -23.99 -7.14 3.42
C VAL A 277 -25.10 -8.15 3.10
N HIS A 278 -25.32 -9.17 3.93
CA HIS A 278 -26.24 -10.29 3.67
C HIS A 278 -25.89 -11.03 2.37
N ALA A 279 -24.63 -11.44 2.25
CA ALA A 279 -24.09 -12.13 1.08
C ALA A 279 -24.46 -13.63 1.01
N GLY A 280 -25.07 -14.17 2.06
CA GLY A 280 -25.41 -15.59 2.17
C GLY A 280 -24.22 -16.45 2.65
N TYR A 281 -23.29 -15.89 3.41
CA TYR A 281 -22.16 -16.62 3.93
C TYR A 281 -22.57 -17.65 4.98
N PRO A 282 -21.96 -18.87 4.98
CA PRO A 282 -22.22 -19.86 6.02
C PRO A 282 -21.68 -19.36 7.37
N LEU A 283 -22.53 -19.36 8.41
CA LEU A 283 -22.16 -18.88 9.75
C LEU A 283 -21.67 -19.99 10.70
N ASP A 284 -21.80 -21.23 10.26
CA ASP A 284 -21.42 -22.45 11.00
C ASP A 284 -20.02 -22.97 10.67
N VAL A 285 -19.23 -22.16 9.95
CA VAL A 285 -17.83 -22.45 9.58
C VAL A 285 -16.86 -21.59 10.37
N ASP A 286 -15.62 -22.03 10.52
CA ASP A 286 -14.54 -21.26 11.15
C ASP A 286 -13.68 -20.51 10.14
N ALA A 287 -13.70 -20.94 8.86
CA ALA A 287 -13.06 -20.23 7.76
C ALA A 287 -13.86 -20.33 6.46
N LEU A 288 -13.78 -19.28 5.65
CA LEU A 288 -14.38 -19.17 4.32
C LEU A 288 -13.32 -18.77 3.32
N LEU A 289 -13.21 -19.54 2.21
CA LEU A 289 -12.45 -19.15 1.03
C LEU A 289 -13.41 -18.67 -0.07
N ILE A 290 -13.06 -17.57 -0.72
CA ILE A 290 -13.67 -17.10 -1.97
C ILE A 290 -12.60 -17.23 -3.05
N ILE A 291 -12.86 -18.07 -4.05
CA ILE A 291 -11.89 -18.43 -5.10
C ILE A 291 -12.50 -18.07 -6.44
N GLU A 292 -11.90 -17.14 -7.17
CA GLU A 292 -12.34 -16.76 -8.51
C GLU A 292 -11.46 -17.39 -9.58
N LEU A 293 -12.08 -18.05 -10.54
CA LEU A 293 -11.45 -18.63 -11.70
C LEU A 293 -11.95 -17.89 -12.95
N ASP A 294 -11.04 -17.42 -13.77
CA ASP A 294 -11.34 -16.61 -14.94
C ASP A 294 -10.48 -16.98 -16.15
N GLY A 295 -11.05 -16.84 -17.33
CA GLY A 295 -10.41 -17.20 -18.61
C GLY A 295 -11.40 -17.71 -19.64
N PRO A 296 -10.96 -18.57 -20.59
CA PRO A 296 -11.84 -19.28 -21.52
C PRO A 296 -12.82 -20.19 -20.78
N GLY A 297 -14.09 -20.24 -21.21
CA GLY A 297 -15.14 -20.96 -20.48
C GLY A 297 -14.84 -22.43 -20.21
N VAL A 298 -14.30 -23.16 -21.22
CA VAL A 298 -13.93 -24.59 -21.09
C VAL A 298 -12.84 -24.80 -20.04
N GLU A 299 -11.85 -23.89 -19.96
CA GLU A 299 -10.78 -23.95 -18.97
C GLU A 299 -11.31 -23.70 -17.57
N VAL A 300 -12.17 -22.67 -17.41
CA VAL A 300 -12.79 -22.32 -16.12
C VAL A 300 -13.62 -23.50 -15.58
N ASP A 301 -14.41 -24.16 -16.42
CA ASP A 301 -15.21 -25.33 -16.02
C ASP A 301 -14.37 -26.50 -15.54
N GLU A 302 -13.21 -26.72 -16.15
CA GLU A 302 -12.28 -27.79 -15.72
C GLU A 302 -11.57 -27.41 -14.43
N LEU A 303 -11.12 -26.17 -14.30
CA LEU A 303 -10.48 -25.67 -13.09
C LEU A 303 -11.41 -25.70 -11.87
N ILE A 304 -12.71 -25.39 -12.06
CA ILE A 304 -13.72 -25.49 -11.00
C ILE A 304 -13.75 -26.92 -10.43
N LYS A 305 -13.86 -27.94 -11.28
CA LYS A 305 -13.92 -29.38 -10.83
C LYS A 305 -12.66 -29.76 -10.05
N ARG A 306 -11.50 -29.31 -10.51
CA ARG A 306 -10.23 -29.57 -9.84
C ARG A 306 -10.17 -28.89 -8.46
N VAL A 307 -10.59 -27.62 -8.37
CA VAL A 307 -10.65 -26.88 -7.10
C VAL A 307 -11.63 -27.52 -6.13
N GLU A 308 -12.84 -27.91 -6.59
CA GLU A 308 -13.80 -28.64 -5.75
C GLU A 308 -13.21 -29.94 -5.19
N THR A 309 -12.53 -30.73 -6.04
CA THR A 309 -11.89 -31.99 -5.62
C THR A 309 -10.81 -31.72 -4.55
N ILE A 310 -9.99 -30.67 -4.72
CA ILE A 310 -8.97 -30.30 -3.74
C ILE A 310 -9.62 -29.85 -2.44
N ALA A 311 -10.65 -28.98 -2.50
CA ALA A 311 -11.35 -28.48 -1.34
C ALA A 311 -12.01 -29.62 -0.52
N GLN A 312 -12.68 -30.57 -1.18
CA GLN A 312 -13.22 -31.79 -0.55
C GLN A 312 -12.12 -32.62 0.11
N GLY A 313 -10.97 -32.77 -0.56
CA GLY A 313 -9.81 -33.47 -0.03
C GLY A 313 -9.13 -32.78 1.16
N CYS A 314 -9.43 -31.48 1.40
CA CYS A 314 -9.02 -30.70 2.57
C CYS A 314 -10.12 -30.64 3.66
N GLY A 315 -11.27 -31.31 3.48
CA GLY A 315 -12.34 -31.35 4.47
C GLY A 315 -13.28 -30.15 4.43
N SER A 316 -13.52 -29.57 3.26
CA SER A 316 -14.52 -28.50 3.12
C SER A 316 -15.91 -29.01 3.53
N THR A 317 -16.65 -28.20 4.27
CA THR A 317 -18.00 -28.52 4.76
C THR A 317 -19.10 -28.03 3.80
N THR A 318 -18.82 -26.94 3.09
CA THR A 318 -19.71 -26.34 2.10
C THR A 318 -18.89 -25.91 0.88
N CYS A 319 -19.51 -26.01 -0.32
CA CYS A 319 -18.97 -25.45 -1.56
C CYS A 319 -20.13 -24.97 -2.42
N GLN A 320 -20.15 -23.67 -2.69
CA GLN A 320 -21.14 -23.05 -3.56
C GLN A 320 -20.42 -22.40 -4.75
N ILE A 321 -20.91 -22.62 -5.97
CA ILE A 321 -20.33 -22.08 -7.20
C ILE A 321 -21.29 -21.04 -7.76
N SER A 322 -20.81 -19.84 -8.10
CA SER A 322 -21.63 -18.80 -8.70
C SER A 322 -22.16 -19.24 -10.07
N THR A 323 -23.47 -19.05 -10.28
CA THR A 323 -24.18 -19.38 -11.52
C THR A 323 -24.40 -18.16 -12.41
N SER A 324 -24.15 -16.98 -11.88
CA SER A 324 -24.31 -15.69 -12.58
C SER A 324 -23.28 -14.67 -12.10
N GLU A 325 -23.10 -13.60 -12.89
CA GLU A 325 -22.27 -12.47 -12.51
C GLU A 325 -22.81 -11.77 -11.24
N ALA A 326 -24.13 -11.68 -11.09
CA ALA A 326 -24.75 -11.10 -9.91
C ALA A 326 -24.40 -11.87 -8.65
N GLU A 327 -24.47 -13.20 -8.69
CA GLU A 327 -24.10 -14.07 -7.57
C GLU A 327 -22.60 -14.01 -7.27
N ARG A 328 -21.75 -14.01 -8.30
CA ARG A 328 -20.30 -13.81 -8.15
C ARG A 328 -20.01 -12.48 -7.44
N ASN A 329 -20.64 -11.40 -7.89
CA ASN A 329 -20.46 -10.08 -7.28
C ASN A 329 -20.96 -10.04 -5.82
N LEU A 330 -21.99 -10.81 -5.48
CA LEU A 330 -22.51 -10.93 -4.12
C LEU A 330 -21.48 -11.62 -3.20
N PHE A 331 -20.83 -12.71 -3.66
CA PHE A 331 -19.77 -13.36 -2.90
C PHE A 331 -18.64 -12.37 -2.58
N TRP A 332 -18.23 -11.54 -3.53
CA TRP A 332 -17.20 -10.52 -3.34
C TRP A 332 -17.66 -9.33 -2.49
N ALA A 333 -18.95 -9.00 -2.48
CA ALA A 333 -19.46 -7.83 -1.76
C ALA A 333 -19.18 -7.90 -0.27
N GLY A 334 -19.39 -9.08 0.36
CA GLY A 334 -19.09 -9.28 1.77
C GLY A 334 -17.60 -9.16 2.08
N ARG A 335 -16.73 -9.76 1.24
CA ARG A 335 -15.26 -9.66 1.40
C ARG A 335 -14.77 -8.22 1.27
N LYS A 336 -15.27 -7.47 0.29
CA LYS A 336 -14.93 -6.04 0.11
C LYS A 336 -15.44 -5.16 1.25
N ALA A 337 -16.53 -5.57 1.89
CA ALA A 337 -17.11 -4.86 3.02
C ALA A 337 -16.54 -5.29 4.40
N ALA A 338 -15.63 -6.26 4.46
CA ALA A 338 -15.14 -6.83 5.72
C ALA A 338 -14.51 -5.77 6.64
N PHE A 339 -13.69 -4.85 6.10
CA PHE A 339 -13.07 -3.78 6.88
C PHE A 339 -14.10 -2.87 7.58
N PRO A 340 -15.05 -2.22 6.87
CA PRO A 340 -16.07 -1.42 7.54
C PRO A 340 -17.02 -2.28 8.40
N ALA A 341 -17.24 -3.55 8.06
CA ALA A 341 -18.10 -4.45 8.82
C ALA A 341 -17.52 -4.77 10.22
N VAL A 342 -16.20 -4.89 10.33
CA VAL A 342 -15.51 -5.15 11.60
C VAL A 342 -15.73 -4.01 12.63
N GLY A 343 -16.01 -2.79 12.18
CA GLY A 343 -16.43 -1.68 13.05
C GLY A 343 -17.72 -1.96 13.86
N ARG A 344 -18.45 -3.04 13.56
CA ARG A 344 -19.59 -3.51 14.39
C ARG A 344 -19.15 -4.37 15.55
N ILE A 345 -17.95 -4.92 15.53
CA ILE A 345 -17.41 -5.81 16.58
C ILE A 345 -16.54 -5.01 17.54
N SER A 346 -15.82 -4.02 17.04
CA SER A 346 -14.93 -3.18 17.86
C SER A 346 -14.98 -1.73 17.36
N PRO A 347 -14.88 -0.74 18.27
CA PRO A 347 -14.84 0.67 17.87
C PRO A 347 -13.61 1.03 17.05
N ASP A 348 -12.48 0.37 17.32
CA ASP A 348 -11.22 0.58 16.61
C ASP A 348 -10.61 -0.76 16.19
N TYR A 349 -9.79 -0.73 15.14
CA TYR A 349 -8.95 -1.85 14.75
C TYR A 349 -7.63 -1.36 14.16
N LEU A 350 -6.57 -2.16 14.32
CA LEU A 350 -5.28 -1.97 13.68
C LEU A 350 -5.09 -3.08 12.64
N CYS A 351 -4.89 -2.70 11.38
CA CYS A 351 -4.71 -3.64 10.28
C CYS A 351 -3.22 -3.88 10.04
N MET A 352 -2.76 -5.11 10.23
CA MET A 352 -1.41 -5.51 9.84
C MET A 352 -1.37 -5.95 8.38
N ASP A 353 -0.16 -5.96 7.78
CA ASP A 353 0.02 -6.18 6.34
C ASP A 353 1.31 -6.98 6.07
N GLY A 354 1.60 -7.97 6.90
CA GLY A 354 2.74 -8.86 6.68
C GLY A 354 2.47 -9.87 5.57
N THR A 355 3.50 -10.24 4.83
CA THR A 355 3.41 -11.30 3.82
C THR A 355 4.22 -12.52 4.22
N ILE A 356 3.75 -13.71 3.88
CA ILE A 356 4.40 -14.99 4.17
C ILE A 356 4.45 -15.88 2.92
N PRO A 357 5.39 -16.82 2.83
CA PRO A 357 5.29 -17.90 1.86
C PRO A 357 3.96 -18.65 2.06
N ARG A 358 3.21 -18.89 0.99
CA ARG A 358 1.85 -19.48 1.01
C ARG A 358 1.75 -20.78 1.82
N GLY A 359 2.77 -21.64 1.74
CA GLY A 359 2.82 -22.88 2.51
C GLY A 359 2.95 -22.70 4.02
N ALA A 360 3.27 -21.46 4.50
CA ALA A 360 3.33 -21.13 5.92
C ALA A 360 1.99 -20.66 6.48
N LEU A 361 0.94 -20.50 5.65
CA LEU A 361 -0.34 -19.92 6.06
C LEU A 361 -0.97 -20.63 7.26
N PRO A 362 -1.07 -21.98 7.35
CA PRO A 362 -1.61 -22.65 8.54
C PRO A 362 -0.83 -22.33 9.82
N LYS A 363 0.50 -22.23 9.73
CA LYS A 363 1.37 -21.90 10.88
C LYS A 363 1.21 -20.44 11.32
N ALA A 364 1.06 -19.53 10.35
CA ALA A 364 0.82 -18.13 10.64
C ALA A 364 -0.52 -17.92 11.34
N LEU A 365 -1.57 -18.58 10.90
CA LEU A 365 -2.90 -18.52 11.53
C LEU A 365 -2.86 -19.03 12.97
N ALA A 366 -2.19 -20.16 13.22
CA ALA A 366 -1.98 -20.67 14.58
C ALA A 366 -1.20 -19.67 15.44
N ARG A 367 -0.14 -19.06 14.90
CA ARG A 367 0.66 -18.04 15.63
C ARG A 367 -0.17 -16.80 15.94
N ILE A 368 -1.01 -16.31 15.02
CA ILE A 368 -1.89 -15.16 15.26
C ILE A 368 -2.88 -15.46 16.38
N ARG A 369 -3.46 -16.67 16.42
CA ARG A 369 -4.35 -17.11 17.51
C ARG A 369 -3.62 -17.11 18.87
N ASP A 370 -2.42 -17.70 18.96
CA ASP A 370 -1.63 -17.74 20.19
C ASP A 370 -1.25 -16.31 20.65
N LEU A 371 -0.95 -15.41 19.71
CA LEU A 371 -0.67 -14.00 20.03
C LEU A 371 -1.94 -13.26 20.47
N SER A 372 -3.11 -13.53 19.89
CA SER A 372 -4.40 -12.98 20.34
C SER A 372 -4.66 -13.33 21.81
N GLU A 373 -4.43 -14.59 22.20
CA GLU A 373 -4.52 -15.03 23.60
C GLU A 373 -3.48 -14.33 24.49
N LYS A 374 -2.22 -14.23 24.05
CA LYS A 374 -1.14 -13.56 24.78
C LYS A 374 -1.47 -12.11 25.10
N TYR A 375 -1.98 -11.36 24.11
CA TYR A 375 -2.27 -9.94 24.25
C TYR A 375 -3.68 -9.65 24.76
N GLN A 376 -4.54 -10.67 24.89
CA GLN A 376 -5.95 -10.55 25.30
C GLN A 376 -6.71 -9.50 24.46
N LEU A 377 -6.47 -9.53 23.15
CA LEU A 377 -7.17 -8.73 22.16
C LEU A 377 -7.72 -9.65 21.06
N GLY A 378 -8.95 -9.38 20.63
CA GLY A 378 -9.55 -10.10 19.53
C GLY A 378 -8.86 -9.77 18.21
N VAL A 379 -8.99 -10.67 17.24
CA VAL A 379 -8.53 -10.46 15.87
C VAL A 379 -9.58 -10.99 14.91
N ALA A 380 -9.78 -10.28 13.78
CA ALA A 380 -10.55 -10.74 12.65
C ALA A 380 -9.62 -10.83 11.43
N ASN A 381 -9.53 -12.02 10.84
CA ASN A 381 -8.58 -12.27 9.74
C ASN A 381 -9.26 -12.16 8.39
N VAL A 382 -8.70 -11.34 7.50
CA VAL A 382 -9.20 -11.07 6.16
C VAL A 382 -8.01 -11.02 5.21
N PHE A 383 -7.70 -12.12 4.51
CA PHE A 383 -6.43 -12.33 3.83
C PHE A 383 -6.56 -12.40 2.33
N HIS A 384 -5.54 -11.90 1.60
CA HIS A 384 -5.22 -12.32 0.25
C HIS A 384 -4.51 -13.68 0.31
N ALA A 385 -5.28 -14.75 0.55
CA ALA A 385 -4.70 -16.05 0.86
C ALA A 385 -3.88 -16.62 -0.31
N GLY A 386 -4.24 -16.25 -1.55
CA GLY A 386 -3.58 -16.72 -2.75
C GLY A 386 -2.14 -16.26 -2.93
N ASP A 387 -1.79 -15.08 -2.46
CA ASP A 387 -0.43 -14.52 -2.54
C ASP A 387 0.31 -14.50 -1.20
N GLY A 388 -0.39 -14.80 -0.10
CA GLY A 388 0.18 -14.88 1.24
C GLY A 388 0.22 -13.54 1.98
N ASN A 389 -0.47 -12.53 1.49
CA ASN A 389 -0.58 -11.24 2.16
C ASN A 389 -1.67 -11.31 3.25
N LEU A 390 -1.28 -11.04 4.49
CA LEU A 390 -2.12 -11.19 5.68
C LEU A 390 -2.64 -9.84 6.14
N HIS A 391 -3.96 -9.73 6.35
CA HIS A 391 -4.58 -8.56 6.96
C HIS A 391 -5.32 -8.94 8.25
N PRO A 392 -4.62 -9.32 9.34
CA PRO A 392 -5.24 -9.47 10.64
C PRO A 392 -5.66 -8.09 11.17
N LEU A 393 -6.95 -7.95 11.45
CA LEU A 393 -7.54 -6.76 12.05
C LEU A 393 -7.55 -6.94 13.57
N ILE A 394 -6.61 -6.34 14.26
CA ILE A 394 -6.49 -6.39 15.72
C ILE A 394 -7.55 -5.47 16.31
N LEU A 395 -8.47 -6.04 17.07
CA LEU A 395 -9.62 -5.34 17.64
C LEU A 395 -9.24 -4.68 18.97
N TYR A 396 -9.48 -3.38 19.11
CA TYR A 396 -9.20 -2.65 20.35
C TYR A 396 -10.18 -1.47 20.54
N ASP A 397 -10.13 -0.85 21.69
CA ASP A 397 -10.89 0.37 22.03
C ASP A 397 -9.91 1.44 22.51
N ALA A 398 -9.68 2.46 21.68
CA ALA A 398 -8.75 3.55 21.99
C ALA A 398 -9.14 4.35 23.24
N ASN A 399 -10.40 4.25 23.70
CA ASN A 399 -10.85 4.89 24.95
C ASN A 399 -10.41 4.12 26.20
N LYS A 400 -9.93 2.89 26.07
CA LYS A 400 -9.41 2.08 27.18
C LYS A 400 -7.91 2.27 27.31
N PRO A 401 -7.42 2.74 28.46
CA PRO A 401 -5.99 2.96 28.66
C PRO A 401 -5.16 1.69 28.40
N GLY A 402 -4.10 1.82 27.60
CA GLY A 402 -3.15 0.75 27.29
C GLY A 402 -3.60 -0.24 26.22
N GLU A 403 -4.80 -0.12 25.63
CA GLU A 403 -5.23 -1.05 24.56
C GLU A 403 -4.52 -0.76 23.24
N ILE A 404 -4.30 0.49 22.88
CA ILE A 404 -3.58 0.84 21.66
C ILE A 404 -2.13 0.35 21.72
N GLU A 405 -1.44 0.52 22.83
CA GLU A 405 -0.05 0.06 23.01
C GLU A 405 0.04 -1.47 22.95
N ARG A 406 -0.98 -2.18 23.48
CA ARG A 406 -1.06 -3.65 23.35
C ARG A 406 -1.34 -4.07 21.92
N ALA A 407 -2.20 -3.35 21.20
CA ALA A 407 -2.51 -3.61 19.79
C ALA A 407 -1.27 -3.40 18.91
N GLU A 408 -0.51 -2.31 19.13
CA GLU A 408 0.77 -2.06 18.45
C GLU A 408 1.79 -3.18 18.73
N ALA A 409 1.93 -3.62 20.01
CA ALA A 409 2.84 -4.70 20.37
C ALA A 409 2.41 -6.05 19.78
N PHE A 410 1.12 -6.32 19.73
CA PHE A 410 0.57 -7.51 19.06
C PHE A 410 0.85 -7.48 17.56
N GLY A 411 0.60 -6.34 16.90
CA GLY A 411 0.90 -6.15 15.48
C GLY A 411 2.38 -6.36 15.16
N ALA A 412 3.27 -5.78 15.98
CA ALA A 412 4.70 -5.97 15.83
C ALA A 412 5.12 -7.46 15.94
N ASP A 413 4.53 -8.23 16.89
CA ASP A 413 4.82 -9.66 17.01
C ASP A 413 4.27 -10.48 15.83
N ILE A 414 3.13 -10.09 15.25
CA ILE A 414 2.64 -10.70 14.00
C ILE A 414 3.64 -10.47 12.86
N LEU A 415 4.12 -9.24 12.68
CA LEU A 415 5.06 -8.92 11.60
C LEU A 415 6.42 -9.62 11.79
N ARG A 416 6.92 -9.75 13.03
CA ARG A 416 8.11 -10.57 13.34
C ARG A 416 7.88 -12.02 12.95
N ALA A 417 6.72 -12.58 13.26
CA ALA A 417 6.38 -13.94 12.86
C ALA A 417 6.34 -14.10 11.33
N CYS A 418 5.86 -13.09 10.59
CA CYS A 418 5.93 -13.10 9.12
C CYS A 418 7.38 -13.21 8.62
N VAL A 419 8.29 -12.41 9.18
CA VAL A 419 9.73 -12.48 8.84
C VAL A 419 10.35 -13.83 9.26
N GLU A 420 10.03 -14.35 10.46
CA GLU A 420 10.46 -15.68 10.92
C GLU A 420 10.03 -16.80 9.97
N PHE A 421 8.86 -16.70 9.34
CA PHE A 421 8.37 -17.64 8.35
C PHE A 421 8.99 -17.46 6.95
N GLY A 422 9.92 -16.53 6.78
CA GLY A 422 10.58 -16.22 5.51
C GLY A 422 9.81 -15.26 4.62
N GLY A 423 8.90 -14.50 5.21
CA GLY A 423 8.12 -13.45 4.57
C GLY A 423 8.70 -12.04 4.78
N VAL A 424 7.83 -11.02 4.72
CA VAL A 424 8.20 -9.60 4.76
C VAL A 424 7.26 -8.81 5.67
N LEU A 425 7.71 -7.61 6.11
CA LEU A 425 6.97 -6.73 7.01
C LEU A 425 5.74 -6.10 6.39
N THR A 426 5.71 -5.92 5.06
CA THR A 426 4.61 -5.26 4.36
C THR A 426 4.38 -5.93 3.00
N GLY A 427 3.11 -6.17 2.65
CA GLY A 427 2.72 -6.70 1.36
C GLY A 427 2.37 -5.60 0.35
N GLU A 428 1.51 -4.66 0.75
CA GLU A 428 0.97 -3.65 -0.15
C GLU A 428 0.77 -2.26 0.48
N HIS A 429 0.75 -2.15 1.84
CA HIS A 429 0.48 -0.88 2.52
C HIS A 429 1.70 0.04 2.62
N GLY A 430 2.91 -0.47 2.42
CA GLY A 430 4.15 0.23 2.69
C GLY A 430 4.59 0.12 4.16
N VAL A 431 5.80 0.57 4.44
CA VAL A 431 6.42 0.61 5.76
C VAL A 431 5.94 1.84 6.55
N GLY A 432 5.94 3.00 5.90
CA GLY A 432 5.53 4.27 6.47
C GLY A 432 6.21 4.60 7.79
N ILE A 433 5.42 5.02 8.78
CA ILE A 433 5.86 5.19 10.17
C ILE A 433 5.53 3.96 11.03
N GLU A 434 4.50 3.20 10.66
CA GLU A 434 3.96 2.08 11.42
C GLU A 434 4.98 0.96 11.59
N LYS A 435 5.64 0.56 10.50
CA LYS A 435 6.55 -0.59 10.45
C LYS A 435 8.03 -0.18 10.45
N ARG A 436 8.32 1.13 10.42
CA ARG A 436 9.67 1.69 10.32
C ARG A 436 10.65 1.11 11.31
N ASP A 437 10.24 1.02 12.57
CA ASP A 437 11.13 0.57 13.64
C ASP A 437 11.33 -0.95 13.65
N LEU A 438 10.59 -1.69 12.82
CA LEU A 438 10.77 -3.12 12.57
C LEU A 438 11.68 -3.43 11.36
N MET A 439 12.08 -2.44 10.58
CA MET A 439 12.97 -2.65 9.42
C MET A 439 14.27 -3.41 9.78
N PRO A 440 14.92 -3.20 10.94
CA PRO A 440 16.09 -3.98 11.33
C PRO A 440 15.83 -5.47 11.64
N GLU A 441 14.57 -5.88 11.82
CA GLU A 441 14.20 -7.30 11.98
C GLU A 441 14.30 -8.05 10.64
N MET A 442 14.11 -7.33 9.53
CA MET A 442 14.12 -7.90 8.18
C MET A 442 15.43 -7.62 7.44
N PHE A 443 16.04 -6.45 7.62
CA PHE A 443 17.19 -5.98 6.88
C PHE A 443 18.42 -5.81 7.78
N SER A 444 19.58 -6.26 7.30
CA SER A 444 20.85 -5.97 7.97
C SER A 444 21.17 -4.46 7.90
N GLU A 445 22.09 -4.02 8.76
CA GLU A 445 22.61 -2.64 8.73
C GLU A 445 23.20 -2.28 7.35
N VAL A 446 23.84 -3.23 6.67
CA VAL A 446 24.40 -3.03 5.33
C VAL A 446 23.29 -2.78 4.32
N ASP A 447 22.20 -3.55 4.38
CA ASP A 447 21.05 -3.38 3.49
C ASP A 447 20.37 -2.03 3.70
N LEU A 448 20.10 -1.67 4.95
CA LEU A 448 19.51 -0.38 5.31
C LEU A 448 20.38 0.80 4.85
N ASN A 449 21.69 0.70 5.01
CA ASN A 449 22.64 1.70 4.53
C ASN A 449 22.61 1.83 2.99
N GLN A 450 22.47 0.74 2.23
CA GLN A 450 22.36 0.81 0.77
C GLN A 450 21.03 1.45 0.34
N GLN A 451 19.93 1.11 0.98
CA GLN A 451 18.63 1.75 0.73
C GLN A 451 18.68 3.26 1.02
N GLN A 452 19.33 3.68 2.12
CA GLN A 452 19.52 5.10 2.42
C GLN A 452 20.43 5.81 1.41
N ARG A 453 21.49 5.16 0.91
CA ARG A 453 22.34 5.72 -0.16
C ARG A 453 21.53 5.94 -1.44
N LEU A 454 20.63 5.03 -1.78
CA LEU A 454 19.71 5.21 -2.89
C LEU A 454 18.80 6.44 -2.66
N LYS A 455 18.21 6.56 -1.48
CA LYS A 455 17.44 7.76 -1.09
C LYS A 455 18.25 9.03 -1.28
N CYS A 456 19.52 9.07 -0.83
CA CYS A 456 20.39 10.22 -0.96
C CYS A 456 20.77 10.55 -2.41
N ALA A 457 20.76 9.57 -3.32
CA ALA A 457 21.01 9.82 -4.74
C ALA A 457 19.85 10.60 -5.40
N PHE A 458 18.60 10.42 -4.91
CA PHE A 458 17.42 11.12 -5.40
C PHE A 458 17.12 12.40 -4.62
N ASP A 459 17.49 12.45 -3.35
CA ASP A 459 17.22 13.57 -2.43
C ASP A 459 18.41 13.78 -1.50
N SER A 460 19.38 14.56 -1.97
CA SER A 460 20.66 14.78 -1.30
C SER A 460 20.58 15.48 0.06
N GLN A 461 19.49 16.18 0.34
CA GLN A 461 19.28 16.89 1.61
C GLN A 461 18.32 16.14 2.56
N GLY A 462 17.68 15.05 2.10
CA GLY A 462 16.74 14.28 2.89
C GLY A 462 15.49 15.06 3.28
N LEU A 463 14.98 15.93 2.40
CA LEU A 463 13.83 16.82 2.64
C LEU A 463 12.51 16.22 2.17
N LEU A 464 12.54 15.24 1.26
CA LEU A 464 11.34 14.61 0.71
C LEU A 464 10.90 13.44 1.59
N ASN A 465 9.71 13.56 2.16
CA ASN A 465 9.04 12.60 3.03
C ASN A 465 9.92 12.03 4.17
N PRO A 466 10.66 12.87 4.92
CA PRO A 466 11.57 12.37 5.95
C PRO A 466 10.83 11.77 7.15
N GLY A 467 11.50 10.85 7.86
CA GLY A 467 10.96 10.20 9.05
C GLY A 467 10.09 8.97 8.77
N LYS A 468 10.01 8.53 7.51
CA LYS A 468 9.31 7.33 7.06
C LYS A 468 10.32 6.26 6.61
N VAL A 469 9.93 5.00 6.62
CA VAL A 469 10.67 3.83 6.13
C VAL A 469 11.93 3.52 6.96
N PHE A 470 12.80 4.47 7.17
CA PHE A 470 14.09 4.24 7.84
C PHE A 470 14.03 4.48 9.34
N PRO A 471 14.48 3.54 10.18
CA PRO A 471 14.40 3.61 11.65
C PRO A 471 15.29 4.71 12.26
N THR A 472 16.34 5.10 11.56
CA THR A 472 17.28 6.15 11.96
C THR A 472 17.14 7.39 11.09
N LEU A 473 16.99 8.55 11.73
CA LEU A 473 16.92 9.84 11.04
C LEU A 473 18.33 10.30 10.64
N HIS A 474 18.97 9.62 9.68
CA HIS A 474 20.22 10.08 9.12
C HIS A 474 19.96 11.17 8.06
N ARG A 475 20.75 12.25 8.12
CA ARG A 475 20.81 13.22 7.02
C ARG A 475 21.71 12.63 5.93
N CYS A 476 21.30 12.75 4.68
CA CYS A 476 22.09 12.28 3.54
C CYS A 476 23.52 12.84 3.51
N ALA A 477 23.70 14.08 3.99
CA ALA A 477 25.02 14.70 4.16
C ALA A 477 25.95 13.94 5.13
N GLU A 478 25.42 13.14 6.04
CA GLU A 478 26.20 12.35 7.00
C GLU A 478 26.65 11.01 6.39
N LEU A 479 25.86 10.42 5.52
CA LEU A 479 26.21 9.18 4.80
C LEU A 479 27.29 9.38 3.74
N GLY A 480 27.43 10.58 3.17
CA GLY A 480 28.46 10.94 2.20
C GLY A 480 29.81 11.36 2.82
N ARG A 481 29.89 11.53 4.14
CA ARG A 481 31.14 11.89 4.80
C ARG A 481 31.95 10.63 5.09
N VAL A 482 33.19 10.59 4.54
CA VAL A 482 34.17 9.61 4.93
C VAL A 482 34.41 9.74 6.44
N HIS A 483 34.15 8.69 7.20
CA HIS A 483 34.47 8.66 8.62
C HIS A 483 35.97 8.87 8.80
N VAL A 484 36.34 10.01 9.34
CA VAL A 484 37.71 10.34 9.67
C VAL A 484 37.99 9.81 11.08
N HIS A 485 38.44 8.57 11.18
CA HIS A 485 38.89 8.02 12.46
C HIS A 485 40.17 8.71 12.93
N GLY A 486 40.05 9.47 14.02
CA GLY A 486 41.20 10.15 14.66
C GLY A 486 41.85 11.22 13.79
N GLY A 487 41.11 11.91 12.91
CA GLY A 487 41.66 12.98 12.05
C GLY A 487 42.43 12.49 10.82
N LYS A 488 42.48 11.17 10.54
CA LYS A 488 43.18 10.58 9.40
C LYS A 488 42.22 10.08 8.35
N LEU A 489 42.39 10.52 7.12
CA LEU A 489 41.65 10.01 5.96
C LEU A 489 42.19 8.64 5.57
N ALA A 490 41.28 7.69 5.29
CA ALA A 490 41.66 6.33 4.87
C ALA A 490 42.45 6.34 3.53
N PHE A 491 42.13 7.30 2.65
CA PHE A 491 42.79 7.43 1.32
C PHE A 491 42.94 8.94 1.00
N PRO A 492 44.03 9.59 1.51
CA PRO A 492 44.18 11.06 1.36
C PRO A 492 44.47 11.50 -0.08
N ASP A 493 44.95 10.61 -0.94
CA ASP A 493 45.43 10.91 -2.31
C ASP A 493 44.36 10.71 -3.40
N ILE A 494 43.13 10.27 -3.04
CA ILE A 494 42.02 10.12 -4.00
C ILE A 494 41.33 11.47 -4.18
N PRO A 495 41.23 11.99 -5.43
CA PRO A 495 40.45 13.21 -5.70
C PRO A 495 39.00 13.04 -5.25
N ARG A 496 38.45 14.05 -4.60
CA ARG A 496 37.07 14.07 -4.10
C ARG A 496 36.31 15.14 -4.87
N PHE A 497 35.19 14.72 -5.46
CA PHE A 497 34.29 15.58 -6.17
C PHE A 497 33.13 15.98 -5.26
#